data_4e28b595188886ac18e9c6b3be0cb90d
#
_entry.id   4e28b595188886ac18e9c6b3be0cb90d
#
_cell.length_a   1.000
_cell.length_b   1.000
_cell.length_c   1.000
_cell.angle_alpha   90.00
_cell.angle_beta   90.00
_cell.angle_gamma   90.00
#
_symmetry.space_group_name_H-M   'P 1'
#
loop_
_entity.id
_entity.type
_entity.pdbx_description
1 polymer ?
#
loop_
_entity_poly.entity_id
_entity_poly.type
_entity_poly.pdbx_seq_one_letter_code
_entity_poly.pdbx_strand_id
1 'polypeptide(L)'
;MSKSTEPKPLEPYFQKRYDDWLAEQTITPFDDEEGLRQRIQKFLDDAESQSIQEYMLERKYNQLHDIYQPKMTTSLFGDKGYAVSKSLITELKAKSNIWVQENPDDYLDLEPELILTNKNTKYNGMFNALRLFTSTGENNNNIGRNLYYIIRDKKTQKYLGTINCSSDYLDVKCRDEKIGWTREQRNSGRIGHTSVGSIIVPTQPLGYNYVGGKLLSLLIISDQVQNDWESLYGDKLVGLSTTSFYGTFSQYTGLKYWKNLGKSMGSSIARPNPELYAEIRAWLKAEHTQRYWEWYHGTDEHGVKIKRDHINRSLNFTYSKMKMKRSQYITCLLYT
;
A
#
# COMPACT_ATOMS: atom_id res chain seq x y z
N MET A 1 24.87 8.56 -14.28
CA MET A 1 25.43 9.52 -13.33
C MET A 1 25.38 8.90 -11.94
N SER A 2 26.54 8.55 -11.37
CA SER A 2 26.67 8.05 -9.99
C SER A 2 26.27 9.17 -9.04
N LYS A 3 25.11 9.03 -8.37
CA LYS A 3 24.76 9.94 -7.27
C LYS A 3 25.78 9.70 -6.15
N SER A 4 26.42 10.79 -5.69
CA SER A 4 27.31 10.77 -4.54
C SER A 4 26.74 9.88 -3.43
N THR A 5 27.55 8.95 -2.96
CA THR A 5 27.18 7.99 -1.90
C THR A 5 27.29 8.62 -0.51
N GLU A 6 27.88 9.81 -0.40
CA GLU A 6 28.02 10.52 0.86
C GLU A 6 26.74 11.31 1.22
N PRO A 7 26.37 11.38 2.49
CA PRO A 7 25.28 12.22 2.91
C PRO A 7 25.59 13.69 2.62
N LYS A 8 24.60 14.44 2.17
CA LYS A 8 24.74 15.89 2.05
C LYS A 8 24.83 16.51 3.45
N PRO A 9 25.58 17.61 3.61
CA PRO A 9 25.53 18.38 4.85
C PRO A 9 24.08 18.70 5.23
N LEU A 10 23.76 18.57 6.50
CA LEU A 10 22.45 18.96 7.02
C LEU A 10 22.36 20.49 7.10
N GLU A 11 21.17 21.02 6.93
CA GLU A 11 20.89 22.42 7.23
C GLU A 11 21.12 22.67 8.75
N PRO A 12 21.50 23.88 9.18
CA PRO A 12 21.87 24.16 10.59
C PRO A 12 20.84 23.70 11.63
N TYR A 13 19.55 23.84 11.33
CA TYR A 13 18.47 23.38 12.18
C TYR A 13 18.48 21.86 12.38
N PHE A 14 18.63 21.11 11.28
CA PHE A 14 18.68 19.65 11.33
C PHE A 14 20.00 19.14 11.90
N GLN A 15 21.10 19.87 11.66
CA GLN A 15 22.41 19.50 12.22
C GLN A 15 22.36 19.51 13.75
N LYS A 16 21.85 20.58 14.37
CA LYS A 16 21.72 20.65 15.82
C LYS A 16 20.90 19.47 16.39
N ARG A 17 19.76 19.15 15.78
CA ARG A 17 18.91 18.02 16.22
C ARG A 17 19.57 16.67 16.05
N TYR A 18 20.37 16.51 15.01
CA TYR A 18 21.16 15.32 14.81
C TYR A 18 22.24 15.20 15.90
N ASP A 19 22.95 16.28 16.20
CA ASP A 19 23.99 16.30 17.21
C ASP A 19 23.42 16.03 18.63
N ASP A 20 22.28 16.63 18.95
CA ASP A 20 21.56 16.38 20.22
C ASP A 20 21.15 14.89 20.31
N TRP A 21 20.57 14.33 19.24
CA TRP A 21 20.21 12.91 19.20
C TRP A 21 21.46 12.01 19.30
N LEU A 22 22.53 12.34 18.59
CA LEU A 22 23.76 11.54 18.57
C LEU A 22 24.42 11.49 19.96
N ALA A 23 24.37 12.58 20.71
CA ALA A 23 24.91 12.65 22.07
C ALA A 23 24.21 11.67 23.04
N GLU A 24 22.95 11.30 22.76
CA GLU A 24 22.19 10.36 23.59
C GLU A 24 22.35 8.89 23.11
N GLN A 25 23.07 8.66 22.00
CA GLN A 25 23.17 7.32 21.43
C GLN A 25 24.50 6.65 21.77
N THR A 26 24.43 5.37 22.12
CA THR A 26 25.59 4.49 22.06
C THR A 26 25.60 3.85 20.65
N ILE A 27 26.58 4.20 19.84
CA ILE A 27 26.79 3.60 18.52
C ILE A 27 27.79 2.47 18.67
N THR A 28 27.33 1.25 18.56
CA THR A 28 28.18 0.04 18.56
C THR A 28 28.57 -0.28 17.11
N PRO A 29 29.83 -0.54 16.81
CA PRO A 29 30.26 -1.03 15.50
C PRO A 29 29.45 -2.26 15.09
N PHE A 30 29.27 -2.44 13.79
CA PHE A 30 28.60 -3.64 13.25
C PHE A 30 29.64 -4.68 12.83
N ASP A 31 29.71 -5.79 13.57
CA ASP A 31 30.84 -6.72 13.48
C ASP A 31 30.67 -7.78 12.36
N ASP A 32 29.45 -7.99 11.83
CA ASP A 32 29.14 -9.08 10.87
C ASP A 32 28.58 -8.54 9.54
N GLU A 33 29.29 -7.61 8.90
CA GLU A 33 28.83 -7.04 7.62
C GLU A 33 28.76 -8.10 6.50
N GLU A 34 29.74 -9.00 6.43
CA GLU A 34 29.77 -10.04 5.41
C GLU A 34 28.66 -11.07 5.63
N GLY A 35 28.39 -11.48 6.86
CA GLY A 35 27.26 -12.36 7.18
C GLY A 35 25.91 -11.70 6.88
N LEU A 36 25.76 -10.42 7.20
CA LEU A 36 24.56 -9.66 6.82
C LEU A 36 24.40 -9.62 5.30
N ARG A 37 25.49 -9.38 4.57
CA ARG A 37 25.50 -9.37 3.11
C ARG A 37 25.03 -10.71 2.54
N GLN A 38 25.53 -11.83 3.07
CA GLN A 38 25.13 -13.18 2.64
C GLN A 38 23.65 -13.45 2.91
N ARG A 39 23.13 -13.05 4.07
CA ARG A 39 21.70 -13.19 4.40
C ARG A 39 20.81 -12.34 3.48
N ILE A 40 21.22 -11.12 3.17
CA ILE A 40 20.52 -10.27 2.19
C ILE A 40 20.56 -10.91 0.80
N GLN A 41 21.72 -11.43 0.36
CA GLN A 41 21.84 -12.07 -0.95
C GLN A 41 20.91 -13.27 -1.05
N LYS A 42 20.94 -14.15 -0.07
CA LYS A 42 20.03 -15.30 -0.01
C LYS A 42 18.57 -14.87 -0.10
N PHE A 43 18.17 -13.87 0.69
CA PHE A 43 16.81 -13.33 0.64
C PHE A 43 16.43 -12.80 -0.76
N LEU A 44 17.35 -12.10 -1.44
CA LEU A 44 17.09 -11.56 -2.78
C LEU A 44 17.01 -12.66 -3.83
N ASP A 45 17.83 -13.71 -3.72
CA ASP A 45 17.81 -14.87 -4.61
C ASP A 45 16.51 -15.68 -4.43
N ASP A 46 16.08 -15.89 -3.18
CA ASP A 46 14.81 -16.53 -2.87
C ASP A 46 13.63 -15.72 -3.45
N ALA A 47 13.67 -14.41 -3.27
CA ALA A 47 12.66 -13.51 -3.81
C ALA A 47 12.64 -13.46 -5.35
N GLU A 48 13.80 -13.56 -6.02
CA GLU A 48 13.90 -13.58 -7.49
C GLU A 48 13.35 -14.89 -8.08
N SER A 49 13.38 -15.98 -7.32
CA SER A 49 12.84 -17.28 -7.74
C SER A 49 11.31 -17.36 -7.75
N GLN A 50 10.65 -16.46 -7.03
CA GLN A 50 9.19 -16.42 -6.90
C GLN A 50 8.53 -15.58 -8.00
N SER A 51 7.30 -15.94 -8.38
CA SER A 51 6.45 -15.02 -9.12
C SER A 51 5.98 -13.87 -8.23
N ILE A 52 5.60 -12.73 -8.83
CA ILE A 52 5.07 -11.58 -8.08
C ILE A 52 3.83 -11.98 -7.25
N GLN A 53 3.01 -12.88 -7.77
CA GLN A 53 1.80 -13.35 -7.10
C GLN A 53 2.14 -14.18 -5.86
N GLU A 54 3.09 -15.10 -5.95
CA GLU A 54 3.57 -15.90 -4.82
C GLU A 54 4.17 -15.02 -3.73
N TYR A 55 5.06 -14.10 -4.10
CA TYR A 55 5.63 -13.14 -3.17
C TYR A 55 4.58 -12.31 -2.44
N MET A 56 3.56 -11.82 -3.16
CA MET A 56 2.49 -11.04 -2.54
C MET A 56 1.61 -11.88 -1.62
N LEU A 57 1.33 -13.14 -1.99
CA LEU A 57 0.58 -14.07 -1.15
C LEU A 57 1.33 -14.43 0.12
N GLU A 58 2.63 -14.69 0.04
CA GLU A 58 3.47 -14.95 1.20
C GLU A 58 3.47 -13.77 2.16
N ARG A 59 3.66 -12.55 1.66
CA ARG A 59 3.60 -11.34 2.47
C ARG A 59 2.24 -11.15 3.13
N LYS A 60 1.16 -11.43 2.41
CA LYS A 60 -0.19 -11.39 2.97
C LYS A 60 -0.38 -12.44 4.05
N TYR A 61 0.11 -13.65 3.84
CA TYR A 61 0.08 -14.71 4.83
C TYR A 61 0.81 -14.29 6.11
N ASN A 62 2.03 -13.77 6.00
CA ASN A 62 2.81 -13.30 7.14
C ASN A 62 2.09 -12.15 7.88
N GLN A 63 1.50 -11.21 7.16
CA GLN A 63 0.69 -10.15 7.78
C GLN A 63 -0.50 -10.71 8.56
N LEU A 64 -1.20 -11.70 8.02
CA LEU A 64 -2.33 -12.33 8.70
C LEU A 64 -1.86 -13.13 9.92
N HIS A 65 -0.76 -13.85 9.80
CA HIS A 65 -0.15 -14.58 10.89
C HIS A 65 0.19 -13.63 12.06
N ASP A 66 0.88 -12.52 11.79
CA ASP A 66 1.24 -11.52 12.79
C ASP A 66 0.01 -10.90 13.48
N ILE A 67 -1.09 -10.72 12.73
CA ILE A 67 -2.33 -10.15 13.27
C ILE A 67 -3.08 -11.15 14.15
N TYR A 68 -3.13 -12.44 13.76
CA TYR A 68 -3.98 -13.42 14.41
C TYR A 68 -3.28 -14.24 15.49
N GLN A 69 -1.99 -14.51 15.36
CA GLN A 69 -1.27 -15.35 16.33
C GLN A 69 -1.30 -14.81 17.77
N PRO A 70 -1.05 -13.52 18.04
CA PRO A 70 -1.16 -12.99 19.39
C PRO A 70 -2.56 -13.13 19.98
N LYS A 71 -3.60 -13.05 19.14
CA LYS A 71 -5.00 -13.22 19.55
C LYS A 71 -5.29 -14.67 19.91
N MET A 72 -4.76 -15.63 19.16
CA MET A 72 -4.89 -17.06 19.46
C MET A 72 -4.19 -17.43 20.76
N THR A 73 -2.98 -16.95 20.97
CA THR A 73 -2.21 -17.20 22.19
C THR A 73 -2.92 -16.64 23.42
N THR A 74 -3.45 -15.43 23.34
CA THR A 74 -4.18 -14.79 24.44
C THR A 74 -5.51 -15.46 24.72
N SER A 75 -6.19 -16.01 23.69
CA SER A 75 -7.49 -16.66 23.86
C SER A 75 -7.38 -18.09 24.39
N LEU A 76 -6.30 -18.81 24.08
CA LEU A 76 -6.13 -20.21 24.46
C LEU A 76 -5.48 -20.40 25.83
N PHE A 77 -4.66 -19.44 26.28
CA PHE A 77 -3.81 -19.62 27.46
C PHE A 77 -3.82 -18.45 28.45
N GLY A 78 -4.67 -17.45 28.23
CA GLY A 78 -4.71 -16.25 29.08
C GLY A 78 -5.64 -16.44 30.29
N ASP A 79 -5.16 -16.22 31.49
CA ASP A 79 -5.89 -16.26 32.78
C ASP A 79 -7.03 -15.25 32.90
N LYS A 80 -7.26 -14.41 31.93
CA LYS A 80 -8.26 -13.33 31.92
C LYS A 80 -9.34 -13.56 30.88
N GLY A 81 -10.03 -14.66 30.89
CA GLY A 81 -11.23 -14.89 30.09
C GLY A 81 -11.28 -14.20 28.70
N TYR A 82 -11.92 -14.74 27.75
CA TYR A 82 -12.04 -14.27 26.36
C TYR A 82 -12.34 -12.76 26.21
N ALA A 83 -11.33 -11.91 26.25
CA ALA A 83 -11.46 -10.54 25.77
C ALA A 83 -11.35 -10.56 24.26
N VAL A 84 -12.45 -10.84 23.59
CA VAL A 84 -12.53 -10.70 22.12
C VAL A 84 -12.22 -9.26 21.77
N SER A 85 -11.11 -9.01 21.08
CA SER A 85 -10.73 -7.65 20.71
C SER A 85 -11.82 -7.01 19.83
N LYS A 86 -12.03 -5.68 19.96
CA LYS A 86 -12.98 -4.95 19.11
C LYS A 86 -12.73 -5.19 17.62
N SER A 87 -11.47 -5.39 17.22
CA SER A 87 -11.10 -5.70 15.83
C SER A 87 -11.65 -7.06 15.39
N LEU A 88 -11.58 -8.09 16.21
CA LEU A 88 -12.11 -9.41 15.88
C LEU A 88 -13.64 -9.40 15.77
N ILE A 89 -14.34 -8.69 16.67
CA ILE A 89 -15.79 -8.49 16.57
C ILE A 89 -16.14 -7.79 15.24
N THR A 90 -15.39 -6.78 14.85
CA THR A 90 -15.60 -6.06 13.59
C THR A 90 -15.37 -6.97 12.38
N GLU A 91 -14.34 -7.81 12.40
CA GLU A 91 -14.06 -8.79 11.35
C GLU A 91 -15.17 -9.84 11.23
N LEU A 92 -15.65 -10.38 12.34
CA LEU A 92 -16.77 -11.33 12.34
C LEU A 92 -18.06 -10.72 11.80
N LYS A 93 -18.37 -9.48 12.20
CA LYS A 93 -19.51 -8.74 11.67
C LYS A 93 -19.36 -8.46 10.18
N ALA A 94 -18.15 -8.14 9.73
CA ALA A 94 -17.89 -7.92 8.31
C ALA A 94 -18.13 -9.20 7.50
N LYS A 95 -17.61 -10.34 7.95
CA LYS A 95 -17.79 -11.64 7.28
C LYS A 95 -19.24 -12.09 7.21
N SER A 96 -20.02 -11.87 8.28
CA SER A 96 -21.45 -12.26 8.33
C SER A 96 -22.36 -11.39 7.46
N ASN A 97 -21.88 -10.22 7.02
CA ASN A 97 -22.66 -9.25 6.24
C ASN A 97 -22.17 -9.11 4.78
N ILE A 98 -21.47 -10.11 4.26
CA ILE A 98 -21.12 -10.15 2.83
C ILE A 98 -22.37 -10.50 2.05
N TRP A 99 -22.59 -9.77 0.95
CA TRP A 99 -23.65 -10.08 0.01
C TRP A 99 -23.32 -11.39 -0.73
N VAL A 100 -24.25 -12.29 -0.74
CA VAL A 100 -24.17 -13.56 -1.46
C VAL A 100 -25.49 -13.74 -2.22
N GLN A 101 -25.40 -14.09 -3.48
CA GLN A 101 -26.57 -14.44 -4.29
C GLN A 101 -27.17 -15.75 -3.81
N GLU A 102 -28.47 -15.82 -3.81
CA GLU A 102 -29.23 -17.05 -3.59
C GLU A 102 -29.77 -17.58 -4.93
N ASN A 103 -30.12 -16.64 -5.84
CA ASN A 103 -30.61 -16.92 -7.18
C ASN A 103 -29.90 -16.04 -8.24
N PRO A 104 -29.81 -16.46 -9.51
CA PRO A 104 -29.23 -15.64 -10.59
C PRO A 104 -29.89 -14.27 -10.75
N ASP A 105 -31.17 -14.17 -10.50
CA ASP A 105 -31.95 -12.92 -10.67
C ASP A 105 -31.66 -11.87 -9.59
N ASP A 106 -31.05 -12.28 -8.46
CA ASP A 106 -30.67 -11.36 -7.39
C ASP A 106 -29.71 -10.27 -7.88
N TYR A 107 -28.96 -10.54 -8.95
CA TYR A 107 -28.10 -9.53 -9.57
C TYR A 107 -28.86 -8.39 -10.23
N LEU A 108 -30.08 -8.63 -10.71
CA LEU A 108 -30.94 -7.63 -11.34
C LEU A 108 -31.52 -6.67 -10.30
N ASP A 109 -31.61 -7.13 -9.06
CA ASP A 109 -32.15 -6.38 -7.95
C ASP A 109 -31.12 -5.59 -7.12
N LEU A 110 -29.85 -5.68 -7.48
CA LEU A 110 -28.77 -4.96 -6.77
C LEU A 110 -28.90 -3.44 -6.89
N GLU A 111 -28.82 -2.76 -5.76
CA GLU A 111 -28.73 -1.31 -5.67
C GLU A 111 -27.43 -0.89 -4.94
N PRO A 112 -26.28 -0.87 -5.65
CA PRO A 112 -25.01 -0.55 -5.02
C PRO A 112 -24.97 0.91 -4.53
N GLU A 113 -24.53 1.13 -3.31
CA GLU A 113 -24.24 2.45 -2.77
C GLU A 113 -22.77 2.55 -2.31
N LEU A 114 -22.20 3.74 -2.46
CA LEU A 114 -20.85 4.06 -2.01
C LEU A 114 -20.93 4.78 -0.66
N ILE A 115 -20.32 4.20 0.38
CA ILE A 115 -20.25 4.79 1.70
C ILE A 115 -18.85 5.31 1.94
N LEU A 116 -18.68 6.63 1.89
CA LEU A 116 -17.40 7.27 2.20
C LEU A 116 -17.08 7.11 3.69
N THR A 117 -15.93 6.52 4.00
CA THR A 117 -15.54 6.19 5.38
C THR A 117 -14.58 7.19 6.02
N ASN A 118 -13.98 8.09 5.23
CA ASN A 118 -12.95 9.03 5.69
C ASN A 118 -13.35 9.89 6.90
N LYS A 119 -14.62 10.29 6.95
CA LYS A 119 -15.18 11.14 8.01
C LYS A 119 -16.05 10.36 8.99
N ASN A 120 -16.23 9.06 8.77
CA ASN A 120 -17.15 8.24 9.55
C ASN A 120 -16.41 7.13 10.30
N THR A 121 -16.14 7.37 11.57
CA THR A 121 -15.42 6.44 12.45
C THR A 121 -16.11 5.08 12.61
N LYS A 122 -17.45 5.02 12.43
CA LYS A 122 -18.22 3.77 12.50
C LYS A 122 -17.81 2.79 11.40
N TYR A 123 -17.56 3.29 10.20
CA TYR A 123 -17.22 2.46 9.04
C TYR A 123 -15.73 2.26 8.79
N ASN A 124 -14.86 3.05 9.43
CA ASN A 124 -13.42 2.96 9.19
C ASN A 124 -12.85 1.59 9.60
N GLY A 125 -13.24 1.08 10.77
CA GLY A 125 -12.88 -0.27 11.21
C GLY A 125 -13.42 -1.36 10.27
N MET A 126 -14.65 -1.18 9.76
CA MET A 126 -15.28 -2.11 8.83
C MET A 126 -14.57 -2.17 7.48
N PHE A 127 -14.14 -1.01 6.93
CA PHE A 127 -13.35 -0.96 5.71
C PHE A 127 -12.06 -1.81 5.84
N ASN A 128 -11.32 -1.61 6.92
CA ASN A 128 -10.09 -2.35 7.16
C ASN A 128 -10.34 -3.85 7.37
N ALA A 129 -11.40 -4.21 8.06
CA ALA A 129 -11.79 -5.60 8.27
C ALA A 129 -12.16 -6.29 6.95
N LEU A 130 -13.00 -5.66 6.12
CA LEU A 130 -13.36 -6.18 4.80
C LEU A 130 -12.12 -6.37 3.92
N ARG A 131 -11.26 -5.37 3.85
CA ARG A 131 -10.02 -5.43 3.08
C ARG A 131 -9.08 -6.54 3.56
N LEU A 132 -9.00 -6.78 4.88
CA LEU A 132 -8.07 -7.72 5.46
C LEU A 132 -8.25 -9.14 4.92
N PHE A 133 -9.50 -9.60 4.79
CA PHE A 133 -9.77 -10.97 4.35
C PHE A 133 -10.18 -11.11 2.86
N THR A 134 -10.45 -10.02 2.16
CA THR A 134 -10.82 -10.07 0.74
C THR A 134 -9.67 -9.73 -0.20
N SER A 135 -8.72 -8.91 0.23
CA SER A 135 -7.57 -8.52 -0.59
C SER A 135 -6.45 -9.56 -0.54
N THR A 136 -5.89 -9.89 -1.70
CA THR A 136 -4.71 -10.76 -1.81
C THR A 136 -3.39 -10.04 -1.51
N GLY A 137 -3.39 -8.71 -1.53
CA GLY A 137 -2.23 -7.90 -1.18
C GLY A 137 -2.22 -7.45 0.28
N GLU A 138 -1.06 -7.06 0.78
CA GLU A 138 -0.92 -6.48 2.12
C GLU A 138 -1.79 -5.25 2.33
N ASN A 139 -2.29 -5.09 3.54
CA ASN A 139 -3.02 -3.90 3.95
C ASN A 139 -2.06 -2.79 4.35
N ASN A 140 -1.55 -2.06 3.37
CA ASN A 140 -0.72 -0.89 3.59
C ASN A 140 -1.57 0.39 3.50
N ASN A 141 -1.22 1.38 4.31
CA ASN A 141 -1.83 2.71 4.21
C ASN A 141 -1.17 3.50 3.09
N ASN A 142 -1.99 4.11 2.24
CA ASN A 142 -1.50 5.02 1.21
C ASN A 142 -1.19 6.40 1.81
N ILE A 143 -0.10 6.99 1.33
CA ILE A 143 0.32 8.33 1.75
C ILE A 143 -0.40 9.38 0.88
N GLY A 144 -0.79 10.49 1.48
CA GLY A 144 -1.44 11.60 0.79
C GLY A 144 -2.96 11.56 0.86
N ARG A 145 -3.61 12.05 -0.19
CA ARG A 145 -5.07 12.09 -0.31
C ARG A 145 -5.62 10.69 -0.44
N ASN A 146 -6.74 10.41 0.20
CA ASN A 146 -7.40 9.11 0.12
C ASN A 146 -8.91 9.25 0.26
N LEU A 147 -9.67 8.56 -0.58
CA LEU A 147 -11.09 8.32 -0.43
C LEU A 147 -11.31 6.83 -0.24
N TYR A 148 -11.77 6.44 0.94
CA TYR A 148 -12.07 5.06 1.27
C TYR A 148 -13.56 4.81 1.23
N TYR A 149 -14.02 3.87 0.41
CA TYR A 149 -15.42 3.50 0.28
C TYR A 149 -15.65 2.04 0.63
N ILE A 150 -16.70 1.81 1.40
CA ILE A 150 -17.36 0.51 1.45
C ILE A 150 -18.48 0.54 0.41
N ILE A 151 -18.54 -0.49 -0.41
CA ILE A 151 -19.65 -0.70 -1.35
C ILE A 151 -20.61 -1.68 -0.70
N ARG A 152 -21.88 -1.30 -0.66
CA ARG A 152 -22.94 -2.05 -0.02
C ARG A 152 -24.17 -2.08 -0.91
N ASP A 153 -24.90 -3.18 -0.89
CA ASP A 153 -26.24 -3.21 -1.47
C ASP A 153 -27.22 -2.46 -0.56
N LYS A 154 -27.93 -1.51 -1.14
CA LYS A 154 -28.85 -0.63 -0.41
C LYS A 154 -30.05 -1.39 0.14
N LYS A 155 -30.55 -2.42 -0.57
CA LYS A 155 -31.72 -3.21 -0.14
C LYS A 155 -31.37 -4.13 1.02
N THR A 156 -30.35 -4.93 0.87
CA THR A 156 -29.98 -5.96 1.87
C THR A 156 -29.03 -5.46 2.95
N GLN A 157 -28.43 -4.27 2.78
CA GLN A 157 -27.39 -3.69 3.65
C GLN A 157 -26.11 -4.57 3.74
N LYS A 158 -25.94 -5.54 2.83
CA LYS A 158 -24.79 -6.43 2.78
C LYS A 158 -23.67 -5.86 1.91
N TYR A 159 -22.44 -6.21 2.23
CA TYR A 159 -21.23 -5.64 1.60
C TYR A 159 -20.89 -6.32 0.27
N LEU A 160 -20.58 -5.50 -0.73
CA LEU A 160 -20.20 -5.90 -2.08
C LEU A 160 -18.71 -5.74 -2.34
N GLY A 161 -18.01 -4.87 -1.59
CA GLY A 161 -16.60 -4.65 -1.77
C GLY A 161 -16.05 -3.39 -1.12
N THR A 162 -14.78 -3.13 -1.38
CA THR A 162 -14.06 -1.94 -0.92
C THR A 162 -13.32 -1.27 -2.06
N ILE A 163 -13.34 0.06 -2.05
CA ILE A 163 -12.64 0.89 -3.04
C ILE A 163 -11.78 1.93 -2.29
N ASN A 164 -10.58 2.18 -2.78
CA ASN A 164 -9.78 3.33 -2.38
C ASN A 164 -9.26 4.07 -3.61
N CYS A 165 -9.57 5.36 -3.69
CA CYS A 165 -8.90 6.33 -4.55
C CYS A 165 -7.83 7.04 -3.73
N SER A 166 -6.57 6.95 -4.13
CA SER A 166 -5.45 7.62 -3.45
C SER A 166 -4.73 8.61 -4.37
N SER A 167 -3.86 9.43 -3.78
CA SER A 167 -2.97 10.29 -4.56
C SER A 167 -2.28 9.52 -5.66
N ASP A 168 -2.24 10.10 -6.86
CA ASP A 168 -1.60 9.46 -8.00
C ASP A 168 -0.07 9.46 -7.86
N TYR A 169 0.58 8.52 -8.53
CA TYR A 169 2.03 8.44 -8.57
C TYR A 169 2.61 9.60 -9.40
N LEU A 170 3.66 10.22 -8.88
CA LEU A 170 4.27 11.38 -9.54
C LEU A 170 4.79 11.05 -10.95
N ASP A 171 5.45 9.92 -11.10
CA ASP A 171 6.07 9.50 -12.36
C ASP A 171 5.51 8.15 -12.82
N VAL A 172 4.65 8.17 -13.84
CA VAL A 172 4.12 6.97 -14.50
C VAL A 172 4.23 7.16 -16.01
N LYS A 173 5.32 6.67 -16.61
CA LYS A 173 5.68 6.94 -17.99
C LYS A 173 4.54 6.74 -18.99
N CYS A 174 3.90 5.56 -18.99
CA CYS A 174 2.84 5.24 -19.96
C CYS A 174 1.57 6.09 -19.78
N ARG A 175 1.22 6.50 -18.55
CA ARG A 175 0.16 7.47 -18.28
C ARG A 175 0.54 8.85 -18.81
N ASP A 176 1.74 9.32 -18.48
CA ASP A 176 2.22 10.66 -18.79
C ASP A 176 2.34 10.86 -20.30
N GLU A 177 2.87 9.86 -21.02
CA GLU A 177 2.91 9.84 -22.48
C GLU A 177 1.51 9.87 -23.12
N LYS A 178 0.58 9.11 -22.54
CA LYS A 178 -0.81 9.07 -23.05
C LYS A 178 -1.55 10.39 -22.87
N ILE A 179 -1.31 11.07 -21.73
CA ILE A 179 -1.93 12.37 -21.42
C ILE A 179 -1.16 13.52 -22.10
N GLY A 180 0.11 13.31 -22.45
CA GLY A 180 1.00 14.31 -22.97
C GLY A 180 1.58 15.25 -21.90
N TRP A 181 1.74 14.75 -20.67
CA TRP A 181 2.28 15.57 -19.57
C TRP A 181 3.80 15.57 -19.52
N THR A 182 4.36 16.79 -19.41
CA THR A 182 5.77 16.96 -19.02
C THR A 182 5.92 16.85 -17.49
N ARG A 183 7.17 16.73 -17.04
CA ARG A 183 7.49 16.69 -15.60
C ARG A 183 7.11 17.99 -14.88
N GLU A 184 7.36 19.14 -15.55
CA GLU A 184 7.02 20.47 -15.03
C GLU A 184 5.51 20.61 -14.83
N GLN A 185 4.73 20.15 -15.81
CA GLN A 185 3.27 20.18 -15.73
C GLN A 185 2.72 19.34 -14.60
N ARG A 186 3.29 18.15 -14.33
CA ARG A 186 2.92 17.36 -13.16
C ARG A 186 3.23 18.07 -11.85
N ASN A 187 4.45 18.62 -11.75
CA ASN A 187 4.92 19.31 -10.54
C ASN A 187 4.19 20.64 -10.29
N SER A 188 3.55 21.24 -11.29
CA SER A 188 2.75 22.47 -11.16
C SER A 188 1.35 22.24 -10.56
N GLY A 189 1.09 21.06 -9.98
CA GLY A 189 -0.16 20.74 -9.31
C GLY A 189 -1.16 19.93 -10.13
N ARG A 190 -0.93 19.72 -11.44
CA ARG A 190 -1.86 18.96 -12.30
C ARG A 190 -2.09 17.52 -11.81
N ILE A 191 -1.12 16.94 -11.10
CA ILE A 191 -1.25 15.60 -10.51
C ILE A 191 -2.37 15.52 -9.48
N GLY A 192 -2.80 16.62 -8.88
CA GLY A 192 -3.93 16.68 -7.96
C GLY A 192 -5.28 16.36 -8.60
N HIS A 193 -5.36 16.51 -9.94
CA HIS A 193 -6.56 16.21 -10.72
C HIS A 193 -6.65 14.75 -11.17
N THR A 194 -5.68 13.91 -10.80
CA THR A 194 -5.72 12.47 -11.05
C THR A 194 -5.55 11.69 -9.76
N SER A 195 -6.00 10.44 -9.78
CA SER A 195 -5.87 9.54 -8.65
C SER A 195 -5.47 8.13 -9.09
N VAL A 196 -5.06 7.29 -8.15
CA VAL A 196 -4.88 5.87 -8.38
C VAL A 196 -5.92 5.08 -7.61
N GLY A 197 -6.63 4.18 -8.30
CA GLY A 197 -7.46 3.16 -7.69
C GLY A 197 -6.55 2.10 -7.06
N SER A 198 -6.14 2.34 -5.83
CA SER A 198 -5.18 1.48 -5.12
C SER A 198 -5.82 0.25 -4.50
N ILE A 199 -7.14 0.29 -4.28
CA ILE A 199 -7.95 -0.84 -3.82
C ILE A 199 -9.23 -0.85 -4.63
N ILE A 200 -9.50 -1.93 -5.33
CA ILE A 200 -10.75 -2.20 -6.05
C ILE A 200 -11.02 -3.69 -5.86
N VAL A 201 -11.56 -4.05 -4.70
CA VAL A 201 -11.63 -5.44 -4.25
C VAL A 201 -13.07 -5.82 -3.89
N PRO A 202 -13.68 -6.75 -4.64
CA PRO A 202 -15.01 -7.27 -4.31
C PRO A 202 -14.94 -8.21 -3.10
N THR A 203 -16.04 -8.29 -2.36
CA THR A 203 -16.20 -9.25 -1.24
C THR A 203 -16.73 -10.60 -1.69
N GLN A 204 -17.09 -10.74 -2.95
CA GLN A 204 -17.64 -11.98 -3.49
C GLN A 204 -16.63 -13.11 -3.34
N PRO A 205 -17.01 -14.26 -2.77
CA PRO A 205 -16.11 -15.39 -2.51
C PRO A 205 -15.35 -15.89 -3.75
N LEU A 206 -15.89 -15.62 -4.90
CA LEU A 206 -15.35 -16.03 -6.20
C LEU A 206 -15.19 -14.86 -7.15
N GLY A 207 -14.84 -13.69 -6.71
CA GLY A 207 -14.66 -12.39 -7.39
C GLY A 207 -14.64 -12.33 -8.94
N TYR A 208 -14.67 -13.47 -9.56
CA TYR A 208 -14.68 -13.72 -11.00
C TYR A 208 -16.09 -13.75 -11.60
N ASN A 209 -17.13 -13.86 -10.76
CA ASN A 209 -18.49 -14.01 -11.22
C ASN A 209 -19.18 -12.65 -11.31
N TYR A 210 -20.00 -12.52 -12.25
CA TYR A 210 -20.96 -11.52 -12.75
C TYR A 210 -20.85 -10.10 -12.18
N VAL A 211 -20.75 -9.89 -10.86
CA VAL A 211 -20.84 -8.56 -10.24
C VAL A 211 -19.49 -8.08 -9.67
N GLY A 212 -18.60 -8.98 -9.33
CA GLY A 212 -17.35 -8.71 -8.63
C GLY A 212 -16.59 -7.46 -9.05
N GLY A 213 -15.39 -7.63 -9.54
CA GLY A 213 -14.47 -6.52 -9.82
C GLY A 213 -14.94 -5.53 -10.88
N LYS A 214 -15.75 -5.96 -11.86
CA LYS A 214 -16.27 -5.06 -12.91
C LYS A 214 -17.22 -4.01 -12.36
N LEU A 215 -18.13 -4.39 -11.48
CA LEU A 215 -19.03 -3.44 -10.81
C LEU A 215 -18.23 -2.38 -10.03
N LEU A 216 -17.28 -2.82 -9.22
CA LEU A 216 -16.44 -1.90 -8.44
C LEU A 216 -15.60 -1.00 -9.34
N SER A 217 -15.09 -1.53 -10.45
CA SER A 217 -14.33 -0.76 -11.45
C SER A 217 -15.18 0.30 -12.16
N LEU A 218 -16.49 0.12 -12.24
CA LEU A 218 -17.41 1.15 -12.74
C LEU A 218 -17.77 2.15 -11.65
N LEU A 219 -17.97 1.69 -10.42
CA LEU A 219 -18.35 2.57 -9.30
C LEU A 219 -17.23 3.55 -8.93
N ILE A 220 -15.97 3.14 -9.03
CA ILE A 220 -14.83 4.02 -8.68
C ILE A 220 -14.69 5.22 -9.62
N ILE A 221 -15.22 5.15 -10.83
CA ILE A 221 -15.22 6.26 -11.81
C ILE A 221 -16.56 7.01 -11.86
N SER A 222 -17.42 6.82 -10.85
CA SER A 222 -18.73 7.47 -10.78
C SER A 222 -18.62 8.96 -10.42
N ASP A 223 -19.67 9.71 -10.75
CA ASP A 223 -19.79 11.13 -10.40
C ASP A 223 -19.69 11.36 -8.87
N GLN A 224 -20.18 10.42 -8.06
CA GLN A 224 -20.04 10.53 -6.61
C GLN A 224 -18.56 10.60 -6.18
N VAL A 225 -17.72 9.74 -6.73
CA VAL A 225 -16.27 9.75 -6.40
C VAL A 225 -15.60 11.04 -6.85
N GLN A 226 -15.98 11.57 -8.01
CA GLN A 226 -15.47 12.86 -8.51
C GLN A 226 -15.89 14.01 -7.59
N ASN A 227 -17.16 14.07 -7.21
CA ASN A 227 -17.71 15.09 -6.32
C ASN A 227 -17.10 15.02 -4.92
N ASP A 228 -16.93 13.84 -4.37
CA ASP A 228 -16.31 13.65 -3.06
C ASP A 228 -14.83 14.07 -3.07
N TRP A 229 -14.09 13.78 -4.17
CA TRP A 229 -12.71 14.23 -4.34
C TRP A 229 -12.62 15.76 -4.38
N GLU A 230 -13.43 16.40 -5.22
CA GLU A 230 -13.48 17.86 -5.33
C GLU A 230 -13.90 18.51 -4.01
N SER A 231 -14.91 17.97 -3.34
CA SER A 231 -15.38 18.48 -2.05
C SER A 231 -14.34 18.40 -0.93
N LEU A 232 -13.50 17.37 -0.93
CA LEU A 232 -12.51 17.15 0.12
C LEU A 232 -11.16 17.82 -0.16
N TYR A 233 -10.78 17.93 -1.43
CA TYR A 233 -9.42 18.37 -1.81
C TYR A 233 -9.39 19.62 -2.69
N GLY A 234 -10.52 20.11 -3.15
CA GLY A 234 -10.64 21.31 -3.96
C GLY A 234 -10.22 21.12 -5.43
N ASP A 235 -9.73 19.95 -5.82
CA ASP A 235 -9.30 19.64 -7.17
C ASP A 235 -10.32 18.75 -7.87
N LYS A 236 -10.74 19.13 -9.09
CA LYS A 236 -11.63 18.30 -9.90
C LYS A 236 -10.92 17.03 -10.35
N LEU A 237 -11.44 15.86 -10.03
CA LEU A 237 -10.90 14.58 -10.48
C LEU A 237 -11.27 14.33 -11.95
N VAL A 238 -10.27 14.29 -12.83
CA VAL A 238 -10.48 14.12 -14.28
C VAL A 238 -9.93 12.81 -14.85
N GLY A 239 -9.15 12.09 -14.06
CA GLY A 239 -8.57 10.82 -14.47
C GLY A 239 -8.26 9.92 -13.29
N LEU A 240 -8.37 8.62 -13.53
CA LEU A 240 -8.05 7.60 -12.54
C LEU A 240 -7.21 6.50 -13.20
N SER A 241 -6.12 6.13 -12.57
CA SER A 241 -5.27 5.03 -13.00
C SER A 241 -5.32 3.87 -12.00
N THR A 242 -5.02 2.67 -12.46
CA THR A 242 -4.84 1.51 -11.57
C THR A 242 -3.85 0.54 -12.16
N THR A 243 -3.26 -0.30 -11.32
CA THR A 243 -2.33 -1.34 -11.74
C THR A 243 -2.93 -2.72 -11.49
N SER A 244 -2.75 -3.63 -12.45
CA SER A 244 -3.18 -5.02 -12.33
C SER A 244 -1.96 -5.94 -12.26
N PHE A 245 -1.92 -6.82 -11.27
CA PHE A 245 -0.89 -7.86 -11.13
C PHE A 245 -1.20 -9.14 -11.91
N TYR A 246 -2.43 -9.26 -12.44
CA TYR A 246 -2.93 -10.51 -13.01
C TYR A 246 -2.88 -10.58 -14.55
N GLY A 247 -1.99 -9.81 -15.17
CA GLY A 247 -1.78 -9.84 -16.62
C GLY A 247 -2.85 -9.11 -17.42
N THR A 248 -3.02 -9.53 -18.68
CA THR A 248 -3.91 -8.86 -19.66
C THR A 248 -5.40 -9.06 -19.41
N PHE A 249 -5.77 -10.14 -18.73
CA PHE A 249 -7.17 -10.40 -18.38
C PHE A 249 -7.41 -9.96 -16.94
N SER A 250 -8.21 -8.92 -16.77
CA SER A 250 -8.50 -8.32 -15.48
C SER A 250 -9.94 -7.83 -15.41
N GLN A 251 -10.36 -7.41 -14.23
CA GLN A 251 -11.68 -6.81 -14.01
C GLN A 251 -11.93 -5.55 -14.86
N TYR A 252 -10.88 -4.91 -15.41
CA TYR A 252 -10.98 -3.71 -16.25
C TYR A 252 -11.20 -4.04 -17.73
N THR A 253 -10.93 -5.27 -18.14
CA THR A 253 -11.01 -5.69 -19.53
C THR A 253 -12.45 -5.65 -20.06
N GLY A 254 -12.65 -5.00 -21.19
CA GLY A 254 -13.96 -4.85 -21.85
C GLY A 254 -14.84 -3.75 -21.25
N LEU A 255 -14.38 -2.99 -20.27
CA LEU A 255 -15.09 -1.81 -19.76
C LEU A 255 -14.78 -0.58 -20.63
N LYS A 256 -15.84 0.11 -21.08
CA LYS A 256 -15.76 1.24 -22.03
C LYS A 256 -14.82 2.36 -21.60
N TYR A 257 -14.77 2.65 -20.29
CA TYR A 257 -14.02 3.79 -19.74
C TYR A 257 -12.62 3.41 -19.25
N TRP A 258 -12.26 2.13 -19.27
CA TRP A 258 -10.96 1.65 -18.87
C TRP A 258 -10.12 1.29 -20.09
N LYS A 259 -8.94 1.89 -20.21
CA LYS A 259 -8.00 1.64 -21.29
C LYS A 259 -6.72 1.05 -20.77
N ASN A 260 -6.27 -0.03 -21.39
CA ASN A 260 -4.95 -0.59 -21.11
C ASN A 260 -3.87 0.33 -21.69
N LEU A 261 -2.96 0.81 -20.85
CA LEU A 261 -1.83 1.66 -21.26
C LEU A 261 -0.53 0.88 -21.41
N GLY A 262 -0.54 -0.42 -21.24
CA GLY A 262 0.65 -1.25 -21.30
C GLY A 262 1.28 -1.52 -19.93
N LYS A 263 2.53 -1.94 -19.94
CA LYS A 263 3.25 -2.31 -18.74
C LYS A 263 3.78 -1.07 -18.02
N SER A 264 3.54 -0.98 -16.72
CA SER A 264 4.19 0.03 -15.90
C SER A 264 5.67 -0.33 -15.74
N MET A 265 6.54 0.69 -15.70
CA MET A 265 7.97 0.51 -15.40
C MET A 265 8.25 0.57 -13.88
N GLY A 266 7.19 0.47 -13.08
CA GLY A 266 7.29 0.45 -11.62
C GLY A 266 7.99 -0.83 -11.16
N SER A 267 8.90 -0.69 -10.21
CA SER A 267 9.54 -1.81 -9.52
C SER A 267 9.15 -1.80 -8.06
N SER A 268 8.80 -2.95 -7.52
CA SER A 268 8.69 -3.14 -6.08
C SER A 268 10.04 -3.55 -5.52
N ILE A 269 10.39 -3.01 -4.36
CA ILE A 269 11.60 -3.42 -3.65
C ILE A 269 11.24 -4.61 -2.79
N ALA A 270 11.99 -5.70 -2.93
CA ALA A 270 11.85 -6.83 -2.04
C ALA A 270 12.09 -6.40 -0.59
N ARG A 271 11.15 -6.72 0.28
CA ARG A 271 11.19 -6.38 1.70
C ARG A 271 11.51 -7.63 2.51
N PRO A 272 12.62 -7.63 3.24
CA PRO A 272 12.98 -8.76 4.09
C PRO A 272 11.99 -8.93 5.26
N ASN A 273 12.08 -10.07 5.93
CA ASN A 273 11.36 -10.31 7.17
C ASN A 273 11.79 -9.32 8.28
N PRO A 274 11.06 -9.21 9.38
CA PRO A 274 11.35 -8.25 10.44
C PRO A 274 12.76 -8.42 11.04
N GLU A 275 13.24 -9.65 11.20
CA GLU A 275 14.54 -9.97 11.79
C GLU A 275 15.68 -9.45 10.90
N LEU A 276 15.71 -9.81 9.63
CA LEU A 276 16.72 -9.34 8.68
C LEU A 276 16.64 -7.82 8.49
N TYR A 277 15.42 -7.25 8.52
CA TYR A 277 15.26 -5.80 8.47
C TYR A 277 15.82 -5.11 9.73
N ALA A 278 15.70 -5.72 10.89
CA ALA A 278 16.30 -5.20 12.12
C ALA A 278 17.83 -5.19 12.05
N GLU A 279 18.46 -6.24 11.49
CA GLU A 279 19.89 -6.29 11.25
C GLU A 279 20.36 -5.21 10.25
N ILE A 280 19.62 -5.01 9.16
CA ILE A 280 19.88 -3.92 8.20
C ILE A 280 19.82 -2.56 8.91
N ARG A 281 18.85 -2.35 9.78
CA ARG A 281 18.75 -1.10 10.55
C ARG A 281 19.90 -0.92 11.53
N ALA A 282 20.36 -1.99 12.18
CA ALA A 282 21.51 -1.96 13.08
C ALA A 282 22.78 -1.58 12.31
N TRP A 283 23.03 -2.21 11.17
CA TRP A 283 24.12 -1.86 10.27
C TRP A 283 24.05 -0.40 9.79
N LEU A 284 22.88 0.09 9.38
CA LEU A 284 22.70 1.48 8.97
C LEU A 284 22.96 2.45 10.13
N LYS A 285 22.58 2.09 11.35
CA LYS A 285 22.83 2.91 12.55
C LYS A 285 24.33 3.00 12.86
N ALA A 286 25.06 1.89 12.70
CA ALA A 286 26.48 1.81 12.95
C ALA A 286 27.32 2.53 11.87
N GLU A 287 27.10 2.15 10.62
CA GLU A 287 27.99 2.54 9.51
C GLU A 287 27.53 3.78 8.75
N HIS A 288 26.26 4.15 8.88
CA HIS A 288 25.63 5.27 8.16
C HIS A 288 24.71 6.08 9.06
N THR A 289 25.18 6.46 10.22
CA THR A 289 24.42 7.06 11.34
C THR A 289 23.58 8.27 10.94
N GLN A 290 24.16 9.22 10.17
CA GLN A 290 23.42 10.40 9.72
C GLN A 290 22.22 10.00 8.84
N ARG A 291 22.41 9.09 7.90
CA ARG A 291 21.31 8.62 7.03
C ARG A 291 20.25 7.85 7.81
N TYR A 292 20.69 7.04 8.77
CA TYR A 292 19.77 6.36 9.68
C TYR A 292 18.92 7.39 10.43
N TRP A 293 19.52 8.43 10.99
CA TRP A 293 18.79 9.48 11.66
C TRP A 293 17.82 10.21 10.73
N GLU A 294 18.23 10.64 9.53
CA GLU A 294 17.37 11.31 8.55
C GLU A 294 16.13 10.49 8.21
N TRP A 295 16.24 9.17 8.14
CA TRP A 295 15.14 8.31 7.73
C TRP A 295 14.22 7.90 8.86
N TYR A 296 14.74 7.69 10.05
CA TYR A 296 13.98 7.12 11.15
C TYR A 296 13.62 8.12 12.23
N HIS A 297 14.42 9.16 12.43
CA HIS A 297 14.28 10.12 13.53
C HIS A 297 14.09 11.57 13.05
N GLY A 298 14.61 11.94 11.89
CA GLY A 298 14.53 13.31 11.36
C GLY A 298 13.07 13.76 11.16
N THR A 299 12.71 14.84 11.86
CA THR A 299 11.41 15.52 11.71
C THR A 299 11.64 17.03 11.57
N ASP A 300 10.72 17.72 10.87
CA ASP A 300 10.71 19.16 10.80
C ASP A 300 10.19 19.80 12.12
N GLU A 301 10.06 21.13 12.12
CA GLU A 301 9.58 21.90 13.28
C GLU A 301 8.15 21.53 13.72
N HIS A 302 7.36 20.96 12.82
CA HIS A 302 5.98 20.51 13.07
C HIS A 302 5.91 19.01 13.43
N GLY A 303 7.05 18.34 13.60
CA GLY A 303 7.11 16.91 13.91
C GLY A 303 6.86 15.99 12.70
N VAL A 304 6.81 16.54 11.49
CA VAL A 304 6.62 15.76 10.27
C VAL A 304 7.96 15.15 9.83
N LYS A 305 7.96 13.86 9.52
CA LYS A 305 9.17 13.16 9.06
C LYS A 305 9.76 13.78 7.79
N ILE A 306 11.03 14.10 7.81
CA ILE A 306 11.78 14.66 6.68
C ILE A 306 11.76 13.71 5.47
N LYS A 307 11.83 12.40 5.72
CA LYS A 307 11.81 11.35 4.69
C LYS A 307 10.67 10.38 4.93
N ARG A 308 9.58 10.52 4.17
CA ARG A 308 8.36 9.72 4.35
C ARG A 308 8.52 8.25 3.96
N ASP A 309 9.24 7.96 2.89
CA ASP A 309 9.43 6.58 2.38
C ASP A 309 10.74 5.97 2.91
N HIS A 310 10.88 5.92 4.23
CA HIS A 310 12.13 5.53 4.88
C HIS A 310 12.49 4.05 4.66
N ILE A 311 11.53 3.14 4.60
CA ILE A 311 11.77 1.71 4.39
C ILE A 311 12.40 1.47 3.02
N ASN A 312 11.76 1.92 1.94
CA ASN A 312 12.29 1.71 0.60
C ASN A 312 13.60 2.46 0.37
N ARG A 313 13.78 3.63 1.01
CA ARG A 313 15.05 4.38 0.94
C ARG A 313 16.19 3.65 1.62
N SER A 314 15.98 3.13 2.82
CA SER A 314 16.99 2.37 3.57
C SER A 314 17.36 1.08 2.84
N LEU A 315 16.41 0.30 2.35
CA LEU A 315 16.66 -0.91 1.59
C LEU A 315 17.41 -0.63 0.28
N ASN A 316 16.95 0.34 -0.52
CA ASN A 316 17.63 0.74 -1.75
C ASN A 316 19.08 1.15 -1.52
N PHE A 317 19.33 1.90 -0.45
CA PHE A 317 20.66 2.34 -0.08
C PHE A 317 21.54 1.14 0.33
N THR A 318 21.03 0.27 1.23
CA THR A 318 21.75 -0.91 1.70
C THR A 318 22.12 -1.84 0.53
N TYR A 319 21.15 -2.18 -0.32
CA TYR A 319 21.41 -3.03 -1.48
C TYR A 319 22.44 -2.41 -2.44
N SER A 320 22.37 -1.10 -2.62
CA SER A 320 23.36 -0.40 -3.47
C SER A 320 24.75 -0.37 -2.84
N LYS A 321 24.87 -0.14 -1.55
CA LYS A 321 26.15 -0.10 -0.82
C LYS A 321 26.82 -1.47 -0.79
N MET A 322 26.05 -2.50 -0.52
CA MET A 322 26.51 -3.88 -0.51
C MET A 322 26.68 -4.49 -1.91
N LYS A 323 26.50 -3.69 -2.97
CA LYS A 323 26.63 -4.11 -4.38
C LYS A 323 25.71 -5.28 -4.76
N MET A 324 24.52 -5.34 -4.15
CA MET A 324 23.54 -6.36 -4.44
C MET A 324 22.84 -6.13 -5.77
N LYS A 325 22.52 -7.19 -6.49
CA LYS A 325 21.50 -7.12 -7.54
C LYS A 325 20.17 -6.78 -6.87
N ARG A 326 19.46 -5.77 -7.37
CA ARG A 326 18.11 -5.47 -6.92
C ARG A 326 17.18 -6.50 -7.54
N SER A 327 16.52 -7.28 -6.73
CA SER A 327 15.38 -8.05 -7.17
C SER A 327 14.24 -7.06 -7.45
N GLN A 328 13.93 -6.88 -8.72
CA GLN A 328 12.88 -6.00 -9.18
C GLN A 328 11.70 -6.85 -9.62
N TYR A 329 10.66 -6.91 -8.80
CA TYR A 329 9.37 -7.44 -9.26
C TYR A 329 8.78 -6.46 -10.27
N ILE A 330 8.88 -6.82 -11.53
CA ILE A 330 8.36 -6.01 -12.63
C ILE A 330 7.06 -6.63 -13.07
N THR A 331 6.13 -5.84 -13.18
CA THR A 331 5.23 -5.29 -14.15
C THR A 331 3.79 -5.52 -13.81
N CYS A 332 3.21 -4.48 -13.29
CA CYS A 332 1.75 -4.36 -13.33
C CYS A 332 1.35 -3.80 -14.68
N LEU A 333 0.26 -4.31 -15.27
CA LEU A 333 -0.43 -3.64 -16.35
C LEU A 333 -1.13 -2.40 -15.80
N LEU A 334 -0.91 -1.25 -16.44
CA LEU A 334 -1.55 -0.01 -16.08
C LEU A 334 -2.83 0.16 -16.89
N TYR A 335 -3.91 0.51 -16.21
CA TYR A 335 -5.19 0.90 -16.79
C TYR A 335 -5.53 2.33 -16.37
N THR A 336 -6.09 3.10 -17.28
CA THR A 336 -6.70 4.41 -17.02
C THR A 336 -8.06 4.51 -17.64
#